data_fbb1f23808180ee4df022dedf2db5822
#
_entry.id   fbb1f23808180ee4df022dedf2db5822
#
_cell.length_a   1.000
_cell.length_b   1.000
_cell.length_c   1.000
_cell.angle_alpha   90.00
_cell.angle_beta   90.00
_cell.angle_gamma   90.00
#
_symmetry.space_group_name_H-M   'P 1'
#
loop_
_entity.id
_entity.type
_entity.pdbx_description
1 polymer ?
#
loop_
_entity_poly.entity_id
_entity_poly.type
_entity_poly.pdbx_seq_one_letter_code
_entity_poly.pdbx_strand_id
1 'polypeptide(L)'
;MKTTQIVTILFVAGALAMVPGAHAQPGGAPTQQQLAARNATAKELESLAVIERKVMVPMRDGKRMATDIYRPRDASKKVPIVFVRTPYNFNFWDVKNGAPRDLTSELDAVKRGYAYVEMNERGHFFSEGEYDILGSPLTDGADAISWMAAQPWSNSKVGTIGCSSTAEWQLGVAAQGNPAFAAMIPQGFGAGVGRVKPYYEQGNWYRGGAVQMLFIAWLYGEQNQVRPMFPPNTSQADLIQASRLFDLAPQMPPVDWSKALQHLPEMDIIKAVGGPRGIFAD
;
A
#
# COMPACT_ATOMS: atom_id res chain seq x y z
N MET A 1 -37.14 15.12 -47.69
CA MET A 1 -37.06 15.67 -46.33
C MET A 1 -36.38 14.62 -45.45
N LYS A 2 -35.09 14.84 -45.09
CA LYS A 2 -34.34 13.96 -44.19
C LYS A 2 -34.29 14.64 -42.84
N THR A 3 -34.89 14.03 -41.83
CA THR A 3 -34.96 14.52 -40.47
C THR A 3 -33.67 14.12 -39.75
N THR A 4 -32.83 15.10 -39.42
CA THR A 4 -31.62 14.92 -38.65
C THR A 4 -31.99 14.87 -37.16
N GLN A 5 -31.83 13.74 -36.50
CA GLN A 5 -31.97 13.63 -35.05
C GLN A 5 -30.67 14.12 -34.39
N ILE A 6 -30.79 15.17 -33.59
CA ILE A 6 -29.73 15.68 -32.75
C ILE A 6 -29.75 14.87 -31.43
N VAL A 7 -28.74 14.05 -31.18
CA VAL A 7 -28.54 13.35 -29.91
C VAL A 7 -27.82 14.31 -28.97
N THR A 8 -28.55 14.79 -27.98
CA THR A 8 -27.99 15.61 -26.90
C THR A 8 -27.35 14.67 -25.85
N ILE A 9 -26.04 14.64 -25.78
CA ILE A 9 -25.31 13.91 -24.74
C ILE A 9 -25.27 14.80 -23.50
N LEU A 10 -26.02 14.44 -22.46
CA LEU A 10 -25.91 15.05 -21.15
C LEU A 10 -24.63 14.50 -20.46
N PHE A 11 -23.64 15.36 -20.28
CA PHE A 11 -22.54 15.09 -19.35
C PHE A 11 -23.07 15.28 -17.92
N VAL A 12 -23.31 14.19 -17.23
CA VAL A 12 -23.48 14.23 -15.78
C VAL A 12 -22.08 14.33 -15.17
N ALA A 13 -21.70 15.51 -14.75
CA ALA A 13 -20.52 15.71 -13.92
C ALA A 13 -20.80 15.11 -12.53
N GLY A 14 -20.51 13.84 -12.36
CA GLY A 14 -20.50 13.20 -11.06
C GLY A 14 -19.31 13.76 -10.28
N ALA A 15 -19.56 14.50 -9.21
CA ALA A 15 -18.55 14.85 -8.23
C ALA A 15 -18.02 13.56 -7.62
N LEU A 16 -16.88 13.05 -8.10
CA LEU A 16 -16.12 12.01 -7.41
C LEU A 16 -15.62 12.64 -6.10
N ALA A 17 -16.23 12.26 -4.99
CA ALA A 17 -15.64 12.45 -3.70
C ALA A 17 -14.31 11.68 -3.69
N MET A 18 -13.20 12.38 -3.79
CA MET A 18 -11.87 11.79 -3.63
C MET A 18 -11.81 11.23 -2.22
N VAL A 19 -11.71 9.90 -2.11
CA VAL A 19 -11.26 9.26 -0.89
C VAL A 19 -9.81 9.74 -0.70
N PRO A 20 -9.45 10.32 0.44
CA PRO A 20 -8.07 10.70 0.69
C PRO A 20 -7.22 9.43 0.80
N GLY A 21 -6.70 8.97 -0.31
CA GLY A 21 -5.60 8.00 -0.33
C GLY A 21 -4.39 8.66 0.32
N ALA A 22 -3.61 7.90 1.07
CA ALA A 22 -2.38 8.32 1.71
C ALA A 22 -1.40 8.89 0.65
N HIS A 23 -1.56 10.14 0.32
CA HIS A 23 -0.58 10.88 -0.47
C HIS A 23 0.46 11.42 0.52
N ALA A 24 1.73 11.09 0.28
CA ALA A 24 2.82 11.88 0.82
C ALA A 24 2.61 13.31 0.33
N GLN A 25 2.00 14.15 1.14
CA GLN A 25 1.89 15.56 0.85
C GLN A 25 3.27 16.20 1.00
N PRO A 26 3.71 17.02 0.04
CA PRO A 26 4.73 18.02 0.29
C PRO A 26 4.05 19.13 1.09
N GLY A 27 3.83 18.91 2.37
CA GLY A 27 3.15 19.82 3.25
C GLY A 27 3.88 19.85 4.58
N GLY A 28 4.03 21.04 5.16
CA GLY A 28 4.66 21.26 6.44
C GLY A 28 4.09 20.39 7.58
N ALA A 29 4.67 20.47 8.76
CA ALA A 29 4.19 19.76 9.94
C ALA A 29 2.68 19.97 10.13
N PRO A 30 1.93 18.95 10.58
CA PRO A 30 0.49 19.06 10.79
C PRO A 30 0.18 20.15 11.82
N THR A 31 -0.89 20.89 11.57
CA THR A 31 -1.37 21.92 12.50
C THR A 31 -1.93 21.30 13.78
N GLN A 32 -2.02 22.08 14.86
CA GLN A 32 -2.64 21.63 16.12
C GLN A 32 -4.09 21.16 15.91
N GLN A 33 -4.84 21.78 15.02
CA GLN A 33 -6.20 21.36 14.67
C GLN A 33 -6.21 19.98 14.00
N GLN A 34 -5.28 19.71 13.08
CA GLN A 34 -5.15 18.39 12.43
C GLN A 34 -4.74 17.32 13.45
N LEU A 35 -3.81 17.62 14.35
CA LEU A 35 -3.43 16.68 15.42
C LEU A 35 -4.59 16.39 16.37
N ALA A 36 -5.37 17.40 16.74
CA ALA A 36 -6.57 17.23 17.56
C ALA A 36 -7.62 16.35 16.86
N ALA A 37 -7.83 16.55 15.55
CA ALA A 37 -8.75 15.73 14.76
C ALA A 37 -8.26 14.27 14.66
N ARG A 38 -6.96 14.01 14.43
CA ARG A 38 -6.39 12.67 14.43
C ARG A 38 -6.59 11.95 15.77
N ASN A 39 -6.36 12.65 16.89
CA ASN A 39 -6.60 12.11 18.24
C ASN A 39 -8.08 11.77 18.46
N ALA A 40 -9.00 12.62 18.02
CA ALA A 40 -10.43 12.36 18.12
C ALA A 40 -10.85 11.13 17.32
N THR A 41 -10.39 11.01 16.06
CA THR A 41 -10.62 9.86 15.18
C THR A 41 -10.08 8.57 15.80
N ALA A 42 -8.86 8.59 16.33
CA ALA A 42 -8.26 7.41 16.97
C ALA A 42 -9.06 6.97 18.20
N LYS A 43 -9.47 7.92 19.06
CA LYS A 43 -10.29 7.63 20.23
C LYS A 43 -11.67 7.06 19.87
N GLU A 44 -12.32 7.60 18.84
CA GLU A 44 -13.58 7.07 18.34
C GLU A 44 -13.41 5.65 17.81
N LEU A 45 -12.38 5.42 16.98
CA LEU A 45 -12.07 4.11 16.45
C LEU A 45 -11.81 3.09 17.57
N GLU A 46 -11.04 3.44 18.59
CA GLU A 46 -10.79 2.58 19.76
C GLU A 46 -12.08 2.21 20.52
N SER A 47 -13.09 3.08 20.52
CA SER A 47 -14.38 2.78 21.15
C SER A 47 -15.23 1.80 20.34
N LEU A 48 -15.13 1.81 19.01
CA LEU A 48 -15.97 1.06 18.09
C LEU A 48 -15.31 -0.24 17.57
N ALA A 49 -13.99 -0.33 17.62
CA ALA A 49 -13.25 -1.41 17.01
C ALA A 49 -12.54 -2.32 18.03
N VAL A 50 -12.37 -3.58 17.66
CA VAL A 50 -11.26 -4.41 18.13
C VAL A 50 -10.09 -4.14 17.21
N ILE A 51 -8.97 -3.73 17.78
CA ILE A 51 -7.76 -3.34 17.04
C ILE A 51 -6.65 -4.33 17.36
N GLU A 52 -6.11 -4.97 16.33
CA GLU A 52 -4.97 -5.87 16.42
C GLU A 52 -3.85 -5.31 15.54
N ARG A 53 -2.71 -5.01 16.13
CA ARG A 53 -1.58 -4.38 15.43
C ARG A 53 -0.42 -5.34 15.30
N LYS A 54 0.33 -5.22 14.20
CA LYS A 54 1.53 -6.02 13.94
C LYS A 54 1.28 -7.52 14.04
N VAL A 55 0.10 -7.95 13.59
CA VAL A 55 -0.19 -9.37 13.39
C VAL A 55 0.70 -9.86 12.25
N MET A 56 1.54 -10.86 12.53
CA MET A 56 2.48 -11.39 11.56
C MET A 56 1.82 -12.51 10.76
N VAL A 57 1.21 -12.15 9.63
CA VAL A 57 0.46 -13.08 8.77
C VAL A 57 1.43 -13.95 7.96
N PRO A 58 1.37 -15.29 8.09
CA PRO A 58 2.28 -16.18 7.39
C PRO A 58 1.93 -16.30 5.90
N MET A 59 2.95 -16.27 5.05
CA MET A 59 2.88 -16.61 3.64
C MET A 59 3.31 -18.06 3.43
N ARG A 60 2.99 -18.65 2.27
CA ARG A 60 3.28 -20.04 1.94
C ARG A 60 4.76 -20.43 2.00
N ASP A 61 5.66 -19.49 1.87
CA ASP A 61 7.11 -19.67 1.94
C ASP A 61 7.67 -19.50 3.36
N GLY A 62 6.79 -19.30 4.36
CA GLY A 62 7.15 -19.11 5.77
C GLY A 62 7.55 -17.69 6.14
N LYS A 63 7.63 -16.74 5.21
CA LYS A 63 7.80 -15.31 5.54
C LYS A 63 6.49 -14.74 6.10
N ARG A 64 6.60 -13.73 6.97
CA ARG A 64 5.43 -13.17 7.65
C ARG A 64 5.30 -11.68 7.33
N MET A 65 4.07 -11.26 7.04
CA MET A 65 3.76 -9.88 6.68
C MET A 65 3.09 -9.17 7.86
N ALA A 66 3.65 -8.03 8.24
CA ALA A 66 3.10 -7.19 9.30
C ALA A 66 1.77 -6.57 8.88
N THR A 67 0.76 -6.77 9.71
CA THR A 67 -0.63 -6.45 9.40
C THR A 67 -1.31 -5.78 10.58
N ASP A 68 -2.00 -4.69 10.34
CA ASP A 68 -2.88 -4.04 11.32
C ASP A 68 -4.34 -4.32 10.94
N ILE A 69 -5.16 -4.70 11.92
CA ILE A 69 -6.55 -5.13 11.72
C ILE A 69 -7.45 -4.27 12.60
N TYR A 70 -8.46 -3.69 11.98
CA TYR A 70 -9.49 -2.88 12.63
C TYR A 70 -10.84 -3.48 12.29
N ARG A 71 -11.53 -4.07 13.25
CA ARG A 71 -12.83 -4.72 13.01
C ARG A 71 -13.89 -4.25 14.00
N PRO A 72 -15.17 -4.20 13.59
CA PRO A 72 -16.25 -3.85 14.50
C PRO A 72 -16.19 -4.65 15.80
N ARG A 73 -16.40 -3.99 16.91
CA ARG A 73 -16.42 -4.63 18.25
C ARG A 73 -17.59 -5.57 18.42
N ASP A 74 -18.71 -5.31 17.72
CA ASP A 74 -19.85 -6.21 17.71
C ASP A 74 -19.49 -7.53 16.98
N ALA A 75 -19.28 -8.58 17.77
CA ALA A 75 -18.93 -9.91 17.29
C ALA A 75 -20.15 -10.77 16.93
N SER A 76 -21.36 -10.23 16.98
CA SER A 76 -22.60 -10.97 16.68
C SER A 76 -22.70 -11.44 15.24
N LYS A 77 -21.96 -10.80 14.32
CA LYS A 77 -21.94 -11.11 12.90
C LYS A 77 -20.53 -11.19 12.37
N LYS A 78 -20.31 -12.10 11.44
CA LYS A 78 -19.12 -12.12 10.62
C LYS A 78 -19.17 -10.98 9.61
N VAL A 79 -18.03 -10.31 9.39
CA VAL A 79 -17.96 -9.09 8.59
C VAL A 79 -17.13 -9.29 7.30
N PRO A 80 -17.46 -8.56 6.24
CA PRO A 80 -16.60 -8.47 5.06
C PRO A 80 -15.37 -7.63 5.36
N ILE A 81 -14.33 -7.80 4.53
CA ILE A 81 -13.03 -7.18 4.73
C ILE A 81 -12.73 -6.21 3.58
N VAL A 82 -12.25 -5.02 3.93
CA VAL A 82 -11.53 -4.11 3.03
C VAL A 82 -10.04 -4.29 3.30
N PHE A 83 -9.30 -4.74 2.30
CA PHE A 83 -7.89 -5.07 2.40
C PHE A 83 -7.03 -4.09 1.59
N VAL A 84 -6.02 -3.53 2.24
CA VAL A 84 -4.98 -2.69 1.66
C VAL A 84 -3.63 -3.37 1.87
N ARG A 85 -2.91 -3.65 0.78
CA ARG A 85 -1.54 -4.13 0.82
C ARG A 85 -0.65 -3.08 0.15
N THR A 86 0.38 -2.62 0.84
CA THR A 86 1.09 -1.40 0.45
C THR A 86 2.58 -1.45 0.78
N PRO A 87 3.45 -0.89 -0.09
CA PRO A 87 4.84 -0.64 0.26
C PRO A 87 4.99 0.59 1.15
N TYR A 88 3.95 1.40 1.31
CA TYR A 88 4.03 2.66 2.06
C TYR A 88 3.85 2.47 3.55
N ASN A 89 4.34 3.46 4.32
CA ASN A 89 4.18 3.47 5.77
C ASN A 89 2.71 3.68 6.17
N PHE A 90 2.12 2.68 6.81
CA PHE A 90 0.81 2.77 7.47
C PHE A 90 0.91 2.70 8.99
N ASN A 91 2.09 2.92 9.56
CA ASN A 91 2.25 2.88 11.01
C ASN A 91 1.21 3.77 11.70
N PHE A 92 0.51 3.22 12.68
CA PHE A 92 -0.60 3.90 13.38
C PHE A 92 -0.16 5.13 14.19
N TRP A 93 1.14 5.26 14.44
CA TRP A 93 1.72 6.31 15.26
C TRP A 93 2.70 7.14 14.45
N ASP A 94 2.51 8.44 14.46
CA ASP A 94 3.41 9.43 13.90
C ASP A 94 4.41 9.84 14.99
N VAL A 95 5.59 9.25 14.94
CA VAL A 95 6.64 9.44 15.97
C VAL A 95 7.10 10.90 16.04
N LYS A 96 7.20 11.57 14.89
CA LYS A 96 7.65 12.98 14.80
C LYS A 96 6.72 13.94 15.52
N ASN A 97 5.42 13.67 15.40
CA ASN A 97 4.39 14.55 15.95
C ASN A 97 3.82 14.05 17.27
N GLY A 98 4.24 12.86 17.75
CA GLY A 98 3.77 12.27 18.99
C GLY A 98 2.26 12.04 19.03
N ALA A 99 1.66 11.68 17.90
CA ALA A 99 0.21 11.57 17.71
C ALA A 99 -0.16 10.36 16.82
N PRO A 100 -1.41 9.91 16.85
CA PRO A 100 -1.89 8.97 15.84
C PRO A 100 -1.74 9.55 14.42
N ARG A 101 -1.55 8.68 13.43
CA ARG A 101 -1.72 9.07 12.03
C ARG A 101 -3.22 9.33 11.74
N ASP A 102 -3.53 9.73 10.53
CA ASP A 102 -4.91 9.79 10.07
C ASP A 102 -5.47 8.35 9.94
N LEU A 103 -6.51 8.04 10.72
CA LEU A 103 -7.20 6.76 10.78
C LEU A 103 -8.66 6.88 10.31
N THR A 104 -8.95 7.85 9.45
CA THR A 104 -10.30 8.12 8.97
C THR A 104 -10.85 6.95 8.13
N SER A 105 -10.02 6.36 7.28
CA SER A 105 -10.43 5.23 6.43
C SER A 105 -10.81 4.00 7.24
N GLU A 106 -10.04 3.71 8.29
CA GLU A 106 -10.27 2.61 9.22
C GLU A 106 -11.57 2.83 10.01
N LEU A 107 -11.77 4.04 10.50
CA LEU A 107 -12.98 4.41 11.21
C LEU A 107 -14.22 4.30 10.32
N ASP A 108 -14.16 4.80 9.11
CA ASP A 108 -15.27 4.75 8.16
C ASP A 108 -15.63 3.32 7.76
N ALA A 109 -14.64 2.46 7.55
CA ALA A 109 -14.86 1.05 7.26
C ALA A 109 -15.55 0.34 8.43
N VAL A 110 -15.06 0.54 9.66
CA VAL A 110 -15.63 -0.03 10.89
C VAL A 110 -17.08 0.44 11.10
N LYS A 111 -17.37 1.74 10.94
CA LYS A 111 -18.72 2.29 11.03
C LYS A 111 -19.69 1.69 10.02
N ARG A 112 -19.19 1.30 8.85
CA ARG A 112 -19.98 0.65 7.79
C ARG A 112 -20.08 -0.87 7.96
N GLY A 113 -19.52 -1.43 9.03
CA GLY A 113 -19.58 -2.86 9.33
C GLY A 113 -18.54 -3.70 8.59
N TYR A 114 -17.47 -3.11 8.10
CA TYR A 114 -16.32 -3.82 7.50
C TYR A 114 -15.19 -3.96 8.51
N ALA A 115 -14.44 -5.04 8.40
CA ALA A 115 -13.08 -5.03 8.90
C ALA A 115 -12.18 -4.31 7.89
N TYR A 116 -11.28 -3.45 8.38
CA TYR A 116 -10.24 -2.81 7.58
C TYR A 116 -8.90 -3.44 7.93
N VAL A 117 -8.18 -3.92 6.94
CA VAL A 117 -6.92 -4.64 7.12
C VAL A 117 -5.86 -3.99 6.27
N GLU A 118 -4.78 -3.56 6.91
CA GLU A 118 -3.61 -2.99 6.23
C GLU A 118 -2.41 -3.90 6.44
N MET A 119 -1.71 -4.20 5.36
CA MET A 119 -0.53 -5.06 5.35
C MET A 119 0.62 -4.38 4.62
N ASN A 120 1.79 -4.33 5.24
CA ASN A 120 2.99 -3.97 4.51
C ASN A 120 3.42 -5.08 3.56
N GLU A 121 3.86 -4.66 2.39
CA GLU A 121 4.46 -5.58 1.42
C GLU A 121 5.73 -6.22 1.98
N ARG A 122 6.07 -7.35 1.42
CA ARG A 122 7.31 -8.09 1.70
C ARG A 122 8.52 -7.17 1.66
N GLY A 123 9.37 -7.25 2.67
CA GLY A 123 10.59 -6.44 2.74
C GLY A 123 10.39 -4.99 3.13
N HIS A 124 9.16 -4.55 3.44
CA HIS A 124 8.87 -3.20 3.94
C HIS A 124 8.55 -3.17 5.42
N PHE A 125 9.08 -2.15 6.11
CA PHE A 125 8.84 -1.84 7.52
C PHE A 125 9.00 -3.07 8.44
N PHE A 126 7.91 -3.61 8.98
CA PHE A 126 7.93 -4.77 9.88
C PHE A 126 7.72 -6.11 9.15
N SER A 127 7.45 -6.10 7.84
CA SER A 127 7.29 -7.32 7.04
C SER A 127 8.63 -7.96 6.71
N GLU A 128 8.68 -9.28 6.77
CA GLU A 128 9.86 -10.08 6.49
C GLU A 128 10.12 -10.23 4.99
N GLY A 129 11.28 -10.77 4.65
CA GLY A 129 11.69 -11.06 3.27
C GLY A 129 12.34 -9.85 2.60
N GLU A 130 12.57 -9.99 1.29
CA GLU A 130 13.13 -8.93 0.45
C GLU A 130 12.04 -8.32 -0.40
N TYR A 131 12.09 -6.98 -0.54
CA TYR A 131 11.20 -6.29 -1.45
C TYR A 131 11.58 -6.58 -2.90
N ASP A 132 10.57 -6.83 -3.68
CA ASP A 132 10.66 -6.80 -5.13
C ASP A 132 9.47 -6.00 -5.64
N ILE A 133 9.71 -5.15 -6.62
CA ILE A 133 8.69 -4.25 -7.14
C ILE A 133 7.41 -5.02 -7.53
N LEU A 134 6.25 -4.42 -7.25
CA LEU A 134 4.93 -5.01 -7.39
C LEU A 134 4.63 -6.17 -6.42
N GLY A 135 5.47 -6.30 -5.41
CA GLY A 135 5.22 -7.22 -4.32
C GLY A 135 5.36 -8.68 -4.74
N SER A 136 6.55 -9.01 -5.18
CA SER A 136 6.93 -10.40 -5.35
C SER A 136 7.01 -11.10 -3.98
N PRO A 137 6.65 -12.37 -3.91
CA PRO A 137 5.96 -13.05 -4.99
C PRO A 137 4.50 -12.60 -5.10
N LEU A 138 3.94 -12.64 -6.30
CA LEU A 138 2.53 -12.30 -6.58
C LEU A 138 1.54 -13.09 -5.73
N THR A 139 1.99 -14.18 -5.13
CA THR A 139 1.20 -15.05 -4.26
C THR A 139 0.89 -14.44 -2.90
N ASP A 140 1.67 -13.47 -2.40
CA ASP A 140 1.48 -12.90 -1.05
C ASP A 140 0.08 -12.32 -0.86
N GLY A 141 -0.44 -11.62 -1.87
CA GLY A 141 -1.81 -11.10 -1.81
C GLY A 141 -2.87 -12.20 -1.71
N ALA A 142 -2.70 -13.30 -2.45
CA ALA A 142 -3.63 -14.44 -2.41
C ALA A 142 -3.54 -15.20 -1.08
N ASP A 143 -2.34 -15.37 -0.53
CA ASP A 143 -2.13 -16.00 0.78
C ASP A 143 -2.76 -15.17 1.89
N ALA A 144 -2.57 -13.84 1.86
CA ALA A 144 -3.18 -12.92 2.81
C ALA A 144 -4.71 -12.97 2.74
N ILE A 145 -5.31 -12.99 1.54
CA ILE A 145 -6.76 -13.11 1.35
C ILE A 145 -7.27 -14.45 1.92
N SER A 146 -6.57 -15.54 1.65
CA SER A 146 -6.93 -16.87 2.19
C SER A 146 -6.87 -16.90 3.71
N TRP A 147 -5.83 -16.31 4.30
CA TRP A 147 -5.68 -16.20 5.74
C TRP A 147 -6.81 -15.37 6.37
N MET A 148 -7.13 -14.21 5.78
CA MET A 148 -8.23 -13.36 6.25
C MET A 148 -9.59 -14.02 6.13
N ALA A 149 -9.84 -14.74 5.04
CA ALA A 149 -11.10 -15.46 4.82
C ALA A 149 -11.34 -16.56 5.86
N ALA A 150 -10.27 -17.16 6.38
CA ALA A 150 -10.32 -18.22 7.40
C ALA A 150 -10.49 -17.69 8.83
N GLN A 151 -10.43 -16.38 9.06
CA GLN A 151 -10.56 -15.83 10.39
C GLN A 151 -11.99 -16.01 10.94
N PRO A 152 -12.16 -16.29 12.26
CA PRO A 152 -13.47 -16.59 12.83
C PRO A 152 -14.47 -15.43 12.73
N TRP A 153 -13.98 -14.20 12.64
CA TRP A 153 -14.77 -12.97 12.48
C TRP A 153 -15.08 -12.62 11.01
N SER A 154 -14.47 -13.32 10.06
CA SER A 154 -14.63 -13.05 8.62
C SER A 154 -15.86 -13.76 8.03
N ASN A 155 -16.59 -13.09 7.15
CA ASN A 155 -17.62 -13.70 6.31
C ASN A 155 -17.06 -14.32 5.02
N SER A 156 -15.72 -14.45 4.91
CA SER A 156 -14.98 -14.96 3.76
C SER A 156 -15.13 -14.14 2.48
N LYS A 157 -15.45 -12.84 2.59
CA LYS A 157 -15.47 -11.90 1.47
C LYS A 157 -14.44 -10.81 1.69
N VAL A 158 -13.47 -10.73 0.79
CA VAL A 158 -12.39 -9.75 0.83
C VAL A 158 -12.45 -8.89 -0.42
N GLY A 159 -12.64 -7.59 -0.23
CA GLY A 159 -12.47 -6.57 -1.26
C GLY A 159 -11.14 -5.86 -1.07
N THR A 160 -10.52 -5.42 -2.15
CA THR A 160 -9.27 -4.68 -2.11
C THR A 160 -9.44 -3.27 -2.63
N ILE A 161 -8.72 -2.31 -2.05
CA ILE A 161 -8.67 -0.93 -2.50
C ILE A 161 -7.23 -0.44 -2.46
N GLY A 162 -6.87 0.42 -3.39
CA GLY A 162 -5.56 1.06 -3.41
C GLY A 162 -5.34 1.93 -4.64
N CYS A 163 -4.33 2.79 -4.53
CA CYS A 163 -3.91 3.68 -5.60
C CYS A 163 -2.41 3.46 -5.89
N SER A 164 -2.00 3.63 -7.15
CA SER A 164 -0.61 3.48 -7.58
C SER A 164 -0.07 2.07 -7.26
N SER A 165 1.10 1.93 -6.67
CA SER A 165 1.68 0.64 -6.28
C SER A 165 0.76 -0.22 -5.40
N THR A 166 -0.02 0.41 -4.53
CA THR A 166 -1.05 -0.27 -3.72
C THR A 166 -2.19 -0.88 -4.56
N ALA A 167 -2.32 -0.49 -5.83
CA ALA A 167 -3.34 -1.00 -6.74
C ALA A 167 -2.82 -2.11 -7.68
N GLU A 168 -1.57 -2.05 -8.08
CA GLU A 168 -1.00 -2.88 -9.15
C GLU A 168 -1.05 -4.38 -8.86
N TRP A 169 -0.78 -4.78 -7.62
CA TRP A 169 -0.81 -6.19 -7.20
C TRP A 169 -2.21 -6.83 -7.27
N GLN A 170 -3.28 -6.01 -7.23
CA GLN A 170 -4.67 -6.50 -7.18
C GLN A 170 -5.04 -7.28 -8.45
N LEU A 171 -4.54 -6.87 -9.62
CA LEU A 171 -4.76 -7.59 -10.87
C LEU A 171 -4.10 -8.96 -10.87
N GLY A 172 -2.86 -9.04 -10.34
CA GLY A 172 -2.14 -10.31 -10.21
C GLY A 172 -2.87 -11.30 -9.29
N VAL A 173 -3.48 -10.81 -8.21
CA VAL A 173 -4.29 -11.64 -7.30
C VAL A 173 -5.60 -12.05 -7.94
N ALA A 174 -6.26 -11.16 -8.68
CA ALA A 174 -7.50 -11.50 -9.40
C ALA A 174 -7.27 -12.66 -10.38
N ALA A 175 -6.14 -12.66 -11.08
CA ALA A 175 -5.77 -13.72 -12.02
C ALA A 175 -5.56 -15.10 -11.36
N GLN A 176 -5.36 -15.16 -10.04
CA GLN A 176 -5.18 -16.42 -9.30
C GLN A 176 -6.51 -17.08 -8.90
N GLY A 177 -7.66 -16.40 -9.09
CA GLY A 177 -8.97 -16.98 -8.88
C GLY A 177 -9.29 -17.36 -7.43
N ASN A 178 -8.77 -16.64 -6.42
CA ASN A 178 -9.09 -16.94 -5.03
C ASN A 178 -10.60 -16.73 -4.77
N PRO A 179 -11.35 -17.74 -4.27
CA PRO A 179 -12.80 -17.66 -4.12
C PRO A 179 -13.28 -16.64 -3.06
N ALA A 180 -12.41 -16.23 -2.16
CA ALA A 180 -12.71 -15.20 -1.17
C ALA A 180 -12.51 -13.78 -1.73
N PHE A 181 -11.82 -13.61 -2.86
CA PHE A 181 -11.58 -12.33 -3.49
C PHE A 181 -12.86 -11.84 -4.18
N ALA A 182 -13.58 -10.93 -3.54
CA ALA A 182 -14.93 -10.55 -3.92
C ALA A 182 -15.02 -9.31 -4.81
N ALA A 183 -14.11 -8.36 -4.65
CA ALA A 183 -14.11 -7.09 -5.38
C ALA A 183 -12.73 -6.44 -5.34
N MET A 184 -12.45 -5.54 -6.29
CA MET A 184 -11.25 -4.70 -6.26
C MET A 184 -11.56 -3.28 -6.75
N ILE A 185 -10.86 -2.31 -6.18
CA ILE A 185 -10.89 -0.90 -6.59
C ILE A 185 -9.44 -0.45 -6.82
N PRO A 186 -8.83 -0.82 -7.95
CA PRO A 186 -7.49 -0.38 -8.30
C PRO A 186 -7.56 1.01 -8.93
N GLN A 187 -6.84 1.98 -8.36
CA GLN A 187 -6.87 3.37 -8.80
C GLN A 187 -5.48 3.82 -9.25
N GLY A 188 -5.42 4.64 -10.31
CA GLY A 188 -4.20 5.36 -10.70
C GLY A 188 -2.96 4.47 -10.86
N PHE A 189 -3.11 3.27 -11.40
CA PHE A 189 -2.02 2.33 -11.65
C PHE A 189 -1.64 2.29 -13.13
N GLY A 190 -0.39 1.87 -13.42
CA GLY A 190 0.07 1.63 -14.78
C GLY A 190 -0.36 0.26 -15.31
N ALA A 191 0.06 -0.06 -16.54
CA ALA A 191 -0.18 -1.36 -17.15
C ALA A 191 0.64 -2.50 -16.47
N GLY A 192 1.45 -2.15 -15.50
CA GLY A 192 2.34 -3.05 -14.80
C GLY A 192 3.80 -2.87 -15.24
N VAL A 193 4.68 -3.61 -14.61
CA VAL A 193 6.07 -3.78 -15.02
C VAL A 193 6.32 -5.26 -15.19
N GLY A 194 6.98 -5.65 -16.26
CA GLY A 194 7.26 -7.04 -16.47
C GLY A 194 7.55 -7.42 -17.91
N ARG A 195 7.54 -8.71 -18.11
CA ARG A 195 7.84 -9.31 -19.41
C ARG A 195 6.73 -10.28 -19.81
N VAL A 196 6.21 -10.10 -21.02
CA VAL A 196 5.31 -11.07 -21.65
C VAL A 196 6.00 -11.62 -22.89
N LYS A 197 6.56 -12.83 -22.78
CA LYS A 197 7.38 -13.46 -23.84
C LYS A 197 8.56 -12.54 -24.20
N PRO A 198 8.78 -12.14 -25.48
CA PRO A 198 9.86 -11.25 -25.83
C PRO A 198 9.58 -9.76 -25.56
N TYR A 199 8.38 -9.40 -25.12
CA TYR A 199 7.96 -8.02 -24.94
C TYR A 199 8.16 -7.59 -23.49
N TYR A 200 8.72 -6.40 -23.30
CA TYR A 200 8.87 -5.75 -22.00
C TYR A 200 7.82 -4.64 -21.85
N GLU A 201 7.19 -4.57 -20.69
CA GLU A 201 6.44 -3.38 -20.31
C GLU A 201 7.43 -2.25 -20.01
N GLN A 202 7.36 -1.19 -20.78
CA GLN A 202 8.26 -0.04 -20.66
C GLN A 202 7.57 1.24 -20.21
N GLY A 203 6.24 1.21 -20.08
CA GLY A 203 5.43 2.41 -19.84
C GLY A 203 5.76 3.15 -18.54
N ASN A 204 6.28 2.44 -17.54
CA ASN A 204 6.71 3.02 -16.27
C ASN A 204 8.19 3.46 -16.29
N TRP A 205 9.01 2.93 -17.17
CA TRP A 205 10.44 3.23 -17.26
C TRP A 205 10.78 4.25 -18.34
N TYR A 206 10.22 4.04 -19.53
CA TYR A 206 10.52 4.82 -20.71
C TYR A 206 9.26 5.21 -21.46
N ARG A 207 9.24 6.43 -22.00
CA ARG A 207 8.24 6.85 -22.99
C ARG A 207 8.96 7.42 -24.20
N GLY A 208 8.86 6.73 -25.34
CA GLY A 208 9.54 7.14 -26.55
C GLY A 208 11.07 7.21 -26.40
N GLY A 209 11.64 6.37 -25.52
CA GLY A 209 13.09 6.37 -25.22
C GLY A 209 13.51 7.32 -24.10
N ALA A 210 12.62 8.19 -23.60
CA ALA A 210 12.91 9.06 -22.47
C ALA A 210 12.61 8.37 -21.12
N VAL A 211 13.55 8.47 -20.19
CA VAL A 211 13.43 7.89 -18.83
C VAL A 211 12.32 8.56 -18.04
N GLN A 212 11.53 7.76 -17.34
CA GLN A 212 10.48 8.21 -16.44
C GLN A 212 11.06 8.52 -15.05
N MET A 213 11.53 9.73 -14.86
CA MET A 213 12.20 10.14 -13.62
C MET A 213 11.38 9.95 -12.36
N LEU A 214 10.07 10.22 -12.41
CA LEU A 214 9.20 10.04 -11.25
C LEU A 214 9.24 8.57 -10.76
N PHE A 215 9.20 7.62 -11.69
CA PHE A 215 9.23 6.20 -11.35
C PHE A 215 10.60 5.76 -10.82
N ILE A 216 11.68 6.21 -11.46
CA ILE A 216 13.05 5.88 -11.03
C ILE A 216 13.34 6.46 -9.64
N ALA A 217 12.99 7.72 -9.38
CA ALA A 217 13.18 8.35 -8.08
C ALA A 217 12.33 7.69 -6.99
N TRP A 218 11.10 7.30 -7.32
CA TRP A 218 10.23 6.55 -6.43
C TRP A 218 10.84 5.19 -6.07
N LEU A 219 11.27 4.42 -7.07
CA LEU A 219 11.87 3.10 -6.86
C LEU A 219 13.14 3.18 -6.02
N TYR A 220 13.99 4.18 -6.27
CA TYR A 220 15.18 4.43 -5.45
C TYR A 220 14.80 4.63 -3.99
N GLY A 221 13.75 5.41 -3.71
CA GLY A 221 13.22 5.60 -2.35
C GLY A 221 12.70 4.30 -1.75
N GLU A 222 11.84 3.58 -2.46
CA GLU A 222 11.17 2.40 -1.94
C GLU A 222 12.14 1.23 -1.69
N GLN A 223 13.09 0.99 -2.56
CA GLN A 223 14.03 -0.12 -2.43
C GLN A 223 15.14 0.12 -1.40
N ASN A 224 15.47 1.38 -1.12
CA ASN A 224 16.52 1.73 -0.16
C ASN A 224 15.99 2.11 1.23
N GLN A 225 14.74 1.87 1.54
CA GLN A 225 14.19 2.18 2.86
C GLN A 225 14.94 1.43 3.96
N VAL A 226 15.38 2.19 4.97
CA VAL A 226 15.89 1.59 6.20
C VAL A 226 14.71 1.02 6.96
N ARG A 227 14.76 -0.29 7.23
CA ARG A 227 13.72 -0.99 8.00
C ARG A 227 14.31 -1.53 9.31
N PRO A 228 13.51 -1.54 10.38
CA PRO A 228 13.93 -2.18 11.60
C PRO A 228 14.06 -3.70 11.39
N MET A 229 15.14 -4.28 11.88
CA MET A 229 15.33 -5.73 11.86
C MET A 229 15.12 -6.28 13.28
N PHE A 230 14.20 -7.21 13.40
CA PHE A 230 13.86 -7.85 14.66
C PHE A 230 14.26 -9.33 14.65
N PRO A 231 14.65 -9.88 15.80
CA PRO A 231 14.80 -11.32 15.94
C PRO A 231 13.52 -12.09 15.54
N PRO A 232 13.63 -13.30 15.00
CA PRO A 232 12.45 -14.07 14.53
C PRO A 232 11.36 -14.31 15.58
N ASN A 233 11.73 -14.29 16.86
CA ASN A 233 10.81 -14.54 17.98
C ASN A 233 10.32 -13.27 18.67
N THR A 234 10.55 -12.09 18.09
CA THR A 234 10.08 -10.84 18.68
C THR A 234 8.56 -10.91 18.86
N SER A 235 8.12 -10.61 20.07
CA SER A 235 6.69 -10.67 20.40
C SER A 235 5.90 -9.57 19.69
N GLN A 236 4.61 -9.82 19.47
CA GLN A 236 3.71 -8.81 18.89
C GLN A 236 3.69 -7.54 19.76
N ALA A 237 3.73 -7.67 21.09
CA ALA A 237 3.77 -6.54 22.01
C ALA A 237 5.03 -5.67 21.79
N ASP A 238 6.19 -6.30 21.61
CA ASP A 238 7.45 -5.60 21.36
C ASP A 238 7.44 -4.91 20.01
N LEU A 239 6.86 -5.54 18.97
CA LEU A 239 6.69 -4.91 17.66
C LEU A 239 5.79 -3.68 17.73
N ILE A 240 4.70 -3.74 18.49
CA ILE A 240 3.81 -2.60 18.72
C ILE A 240 4.55 -1.47 19.46
N GLN A 241 5.32 -1.80 20.48
CA GLN A 241 6.11 -0.82 21.20
C GLN A 241 7.18 -0.19 20.28
N ALA A 242 7.91 -0.99 19.52
CA ALA A 242 8.91 -0.52 18.56
C ALA A 242 8.28 0.45 17.54
N SER A 243 7.06 0.19 17.07
CA SER A 243 6.38 1.07 16.12
C SER A 243 6.04 2.47 16.66
N ARG A 244 6.14 2.69 17.97
CA ARG A 244 6.01 4.00 18.62
C ARG A 244 7.34 4.73 18.80
N LEU A 245 8.47 4.04 18.63
CA LEU A 245 9.80 4.58 18.91
C LEU A 245 10.58 4.88 17.62
N PHE A 246 10.33 4.13 16.55
CA PHE A 246 11.04 4.30 15.29
C PHE A 246 10.28 5.24 14.35
N ASP A 247 10.98 6.30 13.91
CA ASP A 247 10.52 7.05 12.74
C ASP A 247 10.78 6.20 11.49
N LEU A 248 9.70 5.68 10.95
CA LEU A 248 9.72 4.81 9.76
C LEU A 248 9.72 5.62 8.45
N ALA A 249 10.04 6.91 8.50
CA ALA A 249 10.23 7.69 7.29
C ALA A 249 11.47 7.19 6.52
N PRO A 250 11.42 7.16 5.19
CA PRO A 250 12.58 6.79 4.39
C PRO A 250 13.77 7.69 4.70
N GLN A 251 14.92 7.08 5.04
CA GLN A 251 16.17 7.78 5.31
C GLN A 251 17.10 7.52 4.12
N MET A 252 16.91 8.28 3.06
CA MET A 252 17.66 8.07 1.82
C MET A 252 18.76 9.10 1.68
N PRO A 253 19.98 8.71 1.23
CA PRO A 253 20.95 9.68 0.76
C PRO A 253 20.36 10.54 -0.34
N PRO A 254 20.56 11.87 -0.31
CA PRO A 254 20.08 12.73 -1.37
C PRO A 254 20.79 12.41 -2.69
N VAL A 255 20.02 12.36 -3.78
CA VAL A 255 20.54 12.17 -5.14
C VAL A 255 20.38 13.46 -5.92
N ASP A 256 21.46 13.91 -6.55
CA ASP A 256 21.38 14.95 -7.59
C ASP A 256 20.88 14.34 -8.90
N TRP A 257 19.57 14.29 -9.04
CA TRP A 257 18.91 13.70 -10.21
C TRP A 257 19.26 14.44 -11.51
N SER A 258 19.54 15.74 -11.45
CA SER A 258 19.92 16.50 -12.64
C SER A 258 21.25 16.01 -13.23
N LYS A 259 22.19 15.66 -12.35
CA LYS A 259 23.45 15.05 -12.72
C LYS A 259 23.30 13.57 -13.09
N ALA A 260 22.49 12.84 -12.36
CA ALA A 260 22.26 11.42 -12.60
C ALA A 260 21.66 11.17 -14.00
N LEU A 261 20.77 12.04 -14.47
CA LEU A 261 20.17 11.97 -15.81
C LEU A 261 21.15 12.16 -16.97
N GLN A 262 22.37 12.62 -16.70
CA GLN A 262 23.43 12.77 -17.71
C GLN A 262 24.25 11.47 -17.86
N HIS A 263 23.97 10.47 -17.00
CA HIS A 263 24.64 9.17 -17.08
C HIS A 263 24.18 8.39 -18.31
N LEU A 264 25.15 7.84 -19.05
CA LEU A 264 24.87 6.99 -20.21
C LEU A 264 25.64 5.66 -20.08
N PRO A 265 25.03 4.53 -20.39
CA PRO A 265 23.64 4.38 -20.84
C PRO A 265 22.64 4.58 -19.71
N GLU A 266 21.47 5.14 -20.01
CA GLU A 266 20.44 5.45 -19.01
C GLU A 266 19.92 4.21 -18.25
N MET A 267 20.00 3.04 -18.84
CA MET A 267 19.62 1.77 -18.20
C MET A 267 20.42 1.49 -16.90
N ASP A 268 21.58 2.08 -16.74
CA ASP A 268 22.44 1.93 -15.55
C ASP A 268 22.21 3.02 -14.50
N ILE A 269 21.19 3.88 -14.66
CA ILE A 269 21.02 5.07 -13.82
C ILE A 269 20.83 4.69 -12.34
N ILE A 270 20.09 3.64 -12.04
CA ILE A 270 19.86 3.17 -10.65
C ILE A 270 21.19 2.78 -10.01
N LYS A 271 22.03 2.05 -10.73
CA LYS A 271 23.37 1.66 -10.28
C LYS A 271 24.29 2.89 -10.12
N ALA A 272 24.20 3.83 -11.05
CA ALA A 272 25.03 5.05 -11.06
C ALA A 272 24.75 5.94 -9.83
N VAL A 273 23.54 5.93 -9.31
CA VAL A 273 23.16 6.67 -8.09
C VAL A 273 23.30 5.84 -6.79
N GLY A 274 23.88 4.63 -6.87
CA GLY A 274 24.02 3.74 -5.73
C GLY A 274 22.71 3.09 -5.27
N GLY A 275 21.74 2.99 -6.16
CA GLY A 275 20.48 2.31 -5.91
C GLY A 275 20.66 0.78 -5.80
N PRO A 276 19.70 0.09 -5.18
CA PRO A 276 19.74 -1.35 -5.02
C PRO A 276 19.64 -2.05 -6.38
N ARG A 277 20.17 -3.26 -6.44
CA ARG A 277 19.89 -4.15 -7.53
C ARG A 277 18.49 -4.71 -7.36
N GLY A 278 17.63 -4.48 -8.32
CA GLY A 278 16.33 -5.12 -8.44
C GLY A 278 16.22 -5.85 -9.78
N ILE A 279 15.17 -6.60 -9.98
CA ILE A 279 14.90 -7.33 -11.23
C ILE A 279 14.87 -6.42 -12.48
N PHE A 280 14.82 -5.12 -12.30
CA PHE A 280 14.81 -4.12 -13.35
C PHE A 280 16.18 -3.43 -13.54
N ALA A 281 17.17 -3.78 -12.71
CA ALA A 281 18.55 -3.31 -12.88
C ALA A 281 19.38 -4.26 -13.73
N ASP A 282 18.87 -5.43 -14.04
CA ASP A 282 19.45 -6.46 -14.90
C ASP A 282 18.65 -6.58 -16.21
#